data_818ab989f82a04d4aeafc6455a807d4b
#
_entry.id   818ab989f82a04d4aeafc6455a807d4b
#
_cell.length_a   1.000
_cell.length_b   1.000
_cell.length_c   1.000
_cell.angle_alpha   90.00
_cell.angle_beta   90.00
_cell.angle_gamma   90.00
#
_symmetry.space_group_name_H-M   'P 1'
#
loop_
_entity.id
_entity.type
_entity.pdbx_description
1 polymer ?
#
loop_
_entity_poly.entity_id
_entity_poly.type
_entity_poly.pdbx_seq_one_letter_code
_entity_poly.pdbx_strand_id
1 'polypeptide(L)'
;MAKVSAAKQNFTAGELTQRLFGRTDLGRYDNGATTVENFLVQPHGGLSRRPGTRYIAEVKTSSAKTRLIRFQFNVEQVYVIEMGNNYMRFYKDGGQIVDGSSNAIELTTTYTTAQVPDVKFAQTADVMYLVHPAHPPRKLTRSSHTSWSITDVDLKRGAMLDPNITTTTLLANGRTGNVNITASASLFTSNDVGRLVQLHKGFAKITSITSATVAVAAVQELEDGRTELMPTYATNTISFHEGDPDNTGLEHNDRLEDTAGNFIDQGFEVGMRVTLTGSTSNNFSNLLVVAVTDTTLVIAPGNDLAAEAAGDSVTLVGSLVADKKWRLGAFFIGSYPSTVAFYEQRLVFAGTSNQPQTMFFSQSGDFENFEIGTDADDGLQYTIGSNEVNVIRYLVSSSQLVVGTSGGEFVVRASGFDEPLTPTNTQIKQQTTFGSAPIQPLLIGNSTLFIQRAKRKLRELAFSSESDSYVAP
;
A
#
# COMPACT_ATOMS: atom_id res chain seq x y z
N MET A 1 -30.23 8.57 -68.01
CA MET A 1 -30.06 8.97 -66.58
C MET A 1 -28.58 9.15 -66.32
N ALA A 2 -28.17 10.34 -65.87
CA ALA A 2 -26.77 10.58 -65.51
C ALA A 2 -26.42 9.77 -64.26
N LYS A 3 -25.35 8.99 -64.32
CA LYS A 3 -24.85 8.18 -63.22
C LYS A 3 -24.18 9.14 -62.23
N VAL A 4 -24.85 9.43 -61.10
CA VAL A 4 -24.26 10.23 -60.03
C VAL A 4 -23.31 9.30 -59.24
N SER A 5 -22.03 9.60 -59.26
CA SER A 5 -21.03 8.92 -58.45
C SER A 5 -20.82 9.69 -57.16
N ALA A 6 -21.20 9.14 -56.04
CA ALA A 6 -20.90 9.72 -54.72
C ALA A 6 -19.45 9.35 -54.35
N ALA A 7 -18.57 10.33 -54.26
CA ALA A 7 -17.19 10.14 -53.83
C ALA A 7 -17.09 10.37 -52.32
N LYS A 8 -16.62 9.38 -51.57
CA LYS A 8 -16.34 9.49 -50.14
C LYS A 8 -14.84 9.77 -49.94
N GLN A 9 -14.49 10.92 -49.40
CA GLN A 9 -13.10 11.39 -49.34
C GLN A 9 -12.48 11.29 -47.94
N ASN A 10 -13.29 11.00 -46.95
CA ASN A 10 -12.87 11.06 -45.57
C ASN A 10 -13.58 9.99 -44.71
N PHE A 11 -12.85 9.37 -43.79
CA PHE A 11 -13.34 8.35 -42.89
C PHE A 11 -13.04 8.67 -41.42
N THR A 12 -12.75 9.93 -41.07
CA THR A 12 -12.33 10.34 -39.72
C THR A 12 -13.38 10.06 -38.65
N ALA A 13 -14.67 9.91 -38.99
CA ALA A 13 -15.70 9.49 -38.07
C ALA A 13 -15.69 7.98 -37.75
N GLY A 14 -14.87 7.18 -38.49
CA GLY A 14 -14.74 5.74 -38.26
C GLY A 14 -16.01 4.96 -38.56
N GLU A 15 -16.27 3.90 -37.80
CA GLU A 15 -17.47 3.09 -37.91
C GLU A 15 -18.64 3.76 -37.18
N LEU A 16 -19.75 3.90 -37.90
CA LEU A 16 -20.96 4.52 -37.39
C LEU A 16 -21.87 3.50 -36.69
N THR A 17 -22.37 3.81 -35.52
CA THR A 17 -23.41 3.03 -34.88
C THR A 17 -24.67 2.98 -35.74
N GLN A 18 -25.38 1.85 -35.72
CA GLN A 18 -26.65 1.68 -36.43
C GLN A 18 -27.69 2.75 -36.14
N ARG A 19 -27.62 3.38 -34.94
CA ARG A 19 -28.51 4.49 -34.54
C ARG A 19 -28.31 5.78 -35.36
N LEU A 20 -27.18 5.91 -36.03
CA LEU A 20 -26.84 7.05 -36.89
C LEU A 20 -27.18 6.81 -38.35
N PHE A 21 -27.59 5.59 -38.72
CA PHE A 21 -27.91 5.29 -40.13
C PHE A 21 -29.08 6.16 -40.61
N GLY A 22 -28.88 6.78 -41.80
CA GLY A 22 -29.82 7.71 -42.36
C GLY A 22 -29.81 9.14 -41.78
N ARG A 23 -28.97 9.43 -40.81
CA ARG A 23 -28.83 10.77 -40.23
C ARG A 23 -27.88 11.65 -41.09
N THR A 24 -28.31 11.96 -42.29
CA THR A 24 -27.55 12.81 -43.25
C THR A 24 -27.45 14.26 -42.82
N ASP A 25 -28.19 14.67 -41.79
CA ASP A 25 -28.12 15.97 -41.14
C ASP A 25 -26.85 16.14 -40.26
N LEU A 26 -26.16 15.07 -39.94
CA LEU A 26 -24.95 15.10 -39.14
C LEU A 26 -23.70 15.04 -40.02
N GLY A 27 -22.83 16.04 -39.91
CA GLY A 27 -21.55 16.09 -40.68
C GLY A 27 -20.64 14.89 -40.43
N ARG A 28 -20.79 14.17 -39.31
CA ARG A 28 -20.08 12.91 -39.05
C ARG A 28 -20.59 11.74 -39.92
N TYR A 29 -21.82 11.82 -40.45
CA TYR A 29 -22.38 10.76 -41.29
C TYR A 29 -21.62 10.63 -42.60
N ASP A 30 -21.28 11.75 -43.22
CA ASP A 30 -20.53 11.74 -44.50
C ASP A 30 -19.07 11.30 -44.32
N ASN A 31 -18.52 11.45 -43.10
CA ASN A 31 -17.14 11.08 -42.79
C ASN A 31 -17.01 9.72 -42.08
N GLY A 32 -18.07 8.94 -42.00
CA GLY A 32 -18.09 7.63 -41.37
C GLY A 32 -18.38 6.51 -42.37
N ALA A 33 -18.22 5.27 -41.97
CA ALA A 33 -18.59 4.07 -42.70
C ALA A 33 -19.46 3.16 -41.86
N THR A 34 -20.25 2.31 -42.51
CA THR A 34 -21.08 1.31 -41.81
C THR A 34 -20.26 0.23 -41.15
N THR A 35 -19.11 -0.13 -41.73
CA THR A 35 -18.20 -1.17 -41.25
C THR A 35 -16.78 -0.77 -41.56
N VAL A 36 -15.89 -0.82 -40.56
CA VAL A 36 -14.45 -0.52 -40.68
C VAL A 36 -13.67 -1.65 -40.02
N GLU A 37 -13.76 -2.85 -40.56
CA GLU A 37 -13.04 -4.02 -40.06
C GLU A 37 -11.66 -4.15 -40.67
N ASN A 38 -10.64 -4.41 -39.84
CA ASN A 38 -9.24 -4.59 -40.27
C ASN A 38 -8.57 -3.36 -40.94
N PHE A 39 -9.13 -2.16 -40.70
CA PHE A 39 -8.55 -0.89 -41.13
C PHE A 39 -8.31 0.03 -39.93
N LEU A 40 -7.26 0.84 -40.05
CA LEU A 40 -6.94 1.93 -39.15
C LEU A 40 -7.37 3.25 -39.78
N VAL A 41 -8.19 4.01 -39.11
CA VAL A 41 -8.59 5.36 -39.52
C VAL A 41 -7.41 6.31 -39.30
N GLN A 42 -6.99 6.99 -40.36
CA GLN A 42 -5.90 7.97 -40.28
C GLN A 42 -6.45 9.34 -39.95
N PRO A 43 -5.75 10.18 -39.14
CA PRO A 43 -6.20 11.51 -38.78
C PRO A 43 -6.50 12.44 -39.99
N HIS A 44 -5.83 12.21 -41.10
CA HIS A 44 -6.00 12.97 -42.36
C HIS A 44 -7.11 12.44 -43.27
N GLY A 45 -7.93 11.49 -42.81
CA GLY A 45 -9.14 11.05 -43.53
C GLY A 45 -9.05 9.70 -44.24
N GLY A 46 -7.85 9.20 -44.50
CA GLY A 46 -7.65 7.92 -45.15
C GLY A 46 -7.87 6.71 -44.24
N LEU A 47 -7.96 5.52 -44.88
CA LEU A 47 -7.94 4.23 -44.19
C LEU A 47 -6.67 3.48 -44.60
N SER A 48 -5.91 2.99 -43.64
CA SER A 48 -4.81 2.08 -43.87
C SER A 48 -5.15 0.68 -43.35
N ARG A 49 -4.74 -0.35 -44.08
CA ARG A 49 -4.90 -1.72 -43.65
C ARG A 49 -4.10 -1.95 -42.36
N ARG A 50 -4.70 -2.60 -41.37
CA ARG A 50 -3.97 -2.96 -40.14
C ARG A 50 -2.79 -3.88 -40.50
N PRO A 51 -1.68 -3.81 -39.77
CA PRO A 51 -0.57 -4.74 -39.89
C PRO A 51 -1.04 -6.20 -39.73
N GLY A 52 -0.33 -7.12 -40.31
CA GLY A 52 -0.52 -8.56 -40.06
C GLY A 52 -0.15 -8.92 -38.62
N THR A 53 -0.52 -10.12 -38.22
CA THR A 53 -0.09 -10.72 -36.94
C THR A 53 1.03 -11.72 -37.22
N ARG A 54 2.00 -11.78 -36.31
CA ARG A 54 3.06 -12.77 -36.29
C ARG A 54 2.80 -13.76 -35.15
N TYR A 55 2.87 -15.04 -35.47
CA TYR A 55 2.88 -16.08 -34.42
C TYR A 55 4.21 -16.01 -33.66
N ILE A 56 4.14 -16.02 -32.31
CA ILE A 56 5.31 -16.00 -31.43
C ILE A 56 5.51 -17.38 -30.81
N ALA A 57 4.55 -17.83 -30.02
CA ALA A 57 4.56 -19.14 -29.35
C ALA A 57 3.14 -19.50 -28.89
N GLU A 58 2.92 -20.78 -28.65
CA GLU A 58 1.70 -21.25 -28.00
C GLU A 58 1.81 -21.03 -26.48
N VAL A 59 0.70 -20.62 -25.85
CA VAL A 59 0.61 -20.52 -24.39
C VAL A 59 0.73 -21.91 -23.77
N LYS A 60 1.22 -22.01 -22.52
CA LYS A 60 1.42 -23.31 -21.84
C LYS A 60 0.18 -24.22 -21.86
N THR A 61 -1.01 -23.62 -21.74
CA THR A 61 -2.29 -24.32 -21.71
C THR A 61 -3.29 -23.59 -22.57
N SER A 62 -3.38 -23.96 -23.86
CA SER A 62 -4.21 -23.28 -24.86
C SER A 62 -5.71 -23.31 -24.58
N SER A 63 -6.18 -24.28 -23.77
CA SER A 63 -7.57 -24.37 -23.32
C SER A 63 -7.91 -23.42 -22.13
N ALA A 64 -6.91 -22.79 -21.50
CA ALA A 64 -7.08 -21.90 -20.36
C ALA A 64 -6.84 -20.43 -20.76
N LYS A 65 -7.61 -19.53 -20.17
CA LYS A 65 -7.40 -18.09 -20.35
C LYS A 65 -6.06 -17.68 -19.76
N THR A 66 -5.29 -16.89 -20.50
CA THR A 66 -4.06 -16.25 -20.08
C THR A 66 -4.19 -14.74 -20.18
N ARG A 67 -3.33 -14.02 -19.49
CA ARG A 67 -3.22 -12.57 -19.56
C ARG A 67 -1.80 -12.19 -19.94
N LEU A 68 -1.65 -11.23 -20.83
CA LEU A 68 -0.37 -10.64 -21.19
C LEU A 68 -0.18 -9.34 -20.40
N ILE A 69 0.97 -9.20 -19.77
CA ILE A 69 1.34 -8.04 -18.97
C ILE A 69 2.65 -7.49 -19.53
N ARG A 70 2.69 -6.18 -19.79
CA ARG A 70 3.91 -5.49 -20.18
C ARG A 70 4.80 -5.27 -18.97
N PHE A 71 6.07 -5.62 -19.09
CA PHE A 71 7.12 -5.29 -18.13
C PHE A 71 8.20 -4.50 -18.85
N GLN A 72 8.40 -3.25 -18.49
CA GLN A 72 9.33 -2.35 -19.15
C GLN A 72 10.45 -1.95 -18.19
N PHE A 73 11.65 -2.49 -18.41
CA PHE A 73 12.83 -2.12 -17.64
C PHE A 73 13.37 -0.74 -18.07
N ASN A 74 13.51 -0.53 -19.38
CA ASN A 74 13.89 0.74 -19.99
C ASN A 74 13.27 0.87 -21.39
N VAL A 75 13.61 1.89 -22.14
CA VAL A 75 13.06 2.15 -23.49
C VAL A 75 13.41 1.07 -24.51
N GLU A 76 14.53 0.36 -24.33
CA GLU A 76 15.03 -0.68 -25.24
C GLU A 76 14.68 -2.10 -24.77
N GLN A 77 14.48 -2.29 -23.47
CA GLN A 77 14.23 -3.61 -22.86
C GLN A 77 12.80 -3.70 -22.34
N VAL A 78 11.94 -4.22 -23.19
CA VAL A 78 10.53 -4.46 -22.88
C VAL A 78 10.28 -5.96 -22.95
N TYR A 79 9.56 -6.46 -21.94
CA TYR A 79 9.15 -7.86 -21.85
C TYR A 79 7.62 -7.94 -21.90
N VAL A 80 7.14 -9.08 -22.38
CA VAL A 80 5.74 -9.48 -22.20
C VAL A 80 5.71 -10.68 -21.29
N ILE A 81 4.95 -10.58 -20.21
CA ILE A 81 4.72 -11.66 -19.25
C ILE A 81 3.43 -12.35 -19.67
N GLU A 82 3.48 -13.63 -19.96
CA GLU A 82 2.33 -14.51 -20.06
C GLU A 82 1.99 -15.00 -18.66
N MET A 83 0.85 -14.61 -18.15
CA MET A 83 0.35 -15.03 -16.84
C MET A 83 -0.81 -16.00 -17.05
N GLY A 84 -0.64 -17.23 -16.63
CA GLY A 84 -1.64 -18.29 -16.74
C GLY A 84 -1.92 -18.99 -15.42
N ASN A 85 -2.52 -20.18 -15.49
CA ASN A 85 -2.90 -20.96 -14.32
C ASN A 85 -1.67 -21.44 -13.54
N ASN A 86 -1.38 -20.78 -12.44
CA ASN A 86 -0.24 -21.05 -11.54
C ASN A 86 1.14 -20.90 -12.17
N TYR A 87 1.28 -20.10 -13.24
CA TYR A 87 2.59 -19.86 -13.85
C TYR A 87 2.70 -18.46 -14.47
N MET A 88 3.96 -18.03 -14.71
CA MET A 88 4.35 -16.92 -15.57
C MET A 88 5.45 -17.37 -16.52
N ARG A 89 5.38 -16.95 -17.80
CA ARG A 89 6.42 -17.09 -18.83
C ARG A 89 6.77 -15.73 -19.40
N PHE A 90 7.95 -15.62 -19.96
CA PHE A 90 8.52 -14.34 -20.37
C PHE A 90 8.88 -14.34 -21.84
N TYR A 91 8.60 -13.21 -22.50
CA TYR A 91 8.88 -12.99 -23.91
C TYR A 91 9.63 -11.68 -24.09
N LYS A 92 10.55 -11.65 -25.06
CA LYS A 92 11.32 -10.47 -25.47
C LYS A 92 11.63 -10.55 -26.95
N ASP A 93 11.67 -9.40 -27.63
CA ASP A 93 12.09 -9.26 -29.04
C ASP A 93 11.35 -10.19 -30.01
N GLY A 94 10.07 -10.46 -29.73
CA GLY A 94 9.22 -11.32 -30.57
C GLY A 94 9.55 -12.81 -30.45
N GLY A 95 10.16 -13.26 -29.35
CA GLY A 95 10.43 -14.64 -29.00
C GLY A 95 10.19 -14.96 -27.53
N GLN A 96 9.98 -16.24 -27.22
CA GLN A 96 9.91 -16.75 -25.87
C GLN A 96 11.33 -16.82 -25.29
N ILE A 97 11.49 -16.41 -24.03
CA ILE A 97 12.77 -16.54 -23.30
C ILE A 97 12.93 -17.99 -22.86
N VAL A 98 14.03 -18.58 -23.23
CA VAL A 98 14.36 -19.99 -22.94
C VAL A 98 15.69 -20.11 -22.19
N ASP A 99 15.86 -21.21 -21.48
CA ASP A 99 17.13 -21.59 -20.87
C ASP A 99 18.13 -22.17 -21.90
N GLY A 100 19.33 -22.53 -21.44
CA GLY A 100 20.36 -23.15 -22.29
C GLY A 100 19.97 -24.50 -22.90
N SER A 101 18.88 -25.12 -22.46
CA SER A 101 18.31 -26.37 -22.97
C SER A 101 17.06 -26.16 -23.81
N SER A 102 16.77 -24.90 -24.19
CA SER A 102 15.58 -24.49 -24.97
C SER A 102 14.24 -24.67 -24.23
N ASN A 103 14.22 -24.80 -22.91
CA ASN A 103 12.99 -24.80 -22.15
C ASN A 103 12.56 -23.36 -21.82
N ALA A 104 11.26 -23.10 -21.87
CA ALA A 104 10.71 -21.79 -21.50
C ALA A 104 11.08 -21.43 -20.06
N ILE A 105 11.59 -20.22 -19.83
CA ILE A 105 11.76 -19.68 -18.48
C ILE A 105 10.37 -19.49 -17.88
N GLU A 106 10.12 -20.18 -16.78
CA GLU A 106 8.82 -20.24 -16.11
C GLU A 106 8.96 -20.04 -14.61
N LEU A 107 8.09 -19.20 -14.02
CA LEU A 107 7.89 -19.07 -12.59
C LEU A 107 6.57 -19.73 -12.19
N THR A 108 6.59 -20.50 -11.12
CA THR A 108 5.36 -20.98 -10.47
C THR A 108 4.73 -19.86 -9.67
N THR A 109 3.41 -19.71 -9.79
CA THR A 109 2.61 -18.76 -9.02
C THR A 109 1.44 -19.45 -8.34
N THR A 110 0.71 -18.73 -7.49
CA THR A 110 -0.50 -19.26 -6.83
C THR A 110 -1.79 -18.72 -7.48
N TYR A 111 -1.67 -17.91 -8.53
CA TYR A 111 -2.84 -17.32 -9.20
C TYR A 111 -3.50 -18.32 -10.13
N THR A 112 -4.77 -18.62 -9.88
CA THR A 112 -5.57 -19.51 -10.75
C THR A 112 -6.06 -18.78 -12.00
N THR A 113 -6.49 -19.52 -13.03
CA THR A 113 -7.09 -18.96 -14.27
C THR A 113 -8.19 -17.95 -13.98
N ALA A 114 -9.01 -18.18 -12.94
CA ALA A 114 -10.10 -17.27 -12.56
C ALA A 114 -9.59 -15.97 -11.96
N GLN A 115 -8.45 -16.00 -11.29
CA GLN A 115 -7.85 -14.86 -10.58
C GLN A 115 -6.95 -13.99 -11.46
N VAL A 116 -6.32 -14.57 -12.48
CA VAL A 116 -5.39 -13.88 -13.37
C VAL A 116 -5.93 -12.56 -13.95
N PRO A 117 -7.21 -12.45 -14.37
CA PRO A 117 -7.75 -11.18 -14.86
C PRO A 117 -7.82 -10.07 -13.82
N ASP A 118 -7.96 -10.43 -12.53
CA ASP A 118 -8.17 -9.48 -11.42
C ASP A 118 -6.85 -9.03 -10.75
N VAL A 119 -5.73 -9.66 -11.10
CA VAL A 119 -4.40 -9.23 -10.60
C VAL A 119 -4.12 -7.82 -11.10
N LYS A 120 -3.79 -6.91 -10.18
CA LYS A 120 -3.33 -5.56 -10.52
C LYS A 120 -1.87 -5.41 -10.15
N PHE A 121 -1.21 -4.48 -10.82
CA PHE A 121 0.23 -4.33 -10.69
C PHE A 121 0.67 -2.88 -10.83
N ALA A 122 1.81 -2.59 -10.21
CA ALA A 122 2.58 -1.37 -10.40
C ALA A 122 4.06 -1.77 -10.52
N GLN A 123 4.79 -1.11 -11.42
CA GLN A 123 6.18 -1.43 -11.71
C GLN A 123 7.10 -0.25 -11.42
N THR A 124 8.27 -0.54 -10.88
CA THR A 124 9.41 0.38 -10.79
C THR A 124 10.67 -0.35 -11.21
N ALA A 125 11.33 0.11 -12.26
CA ALA A 125 12.54 -0.49 -12.83
C ALA A 125 12.43 -2.03 -12.97
N ASP A 126 13.24 -2.79 -12.21
CA ASP A 126 13.31 -4.26 -12.23
C ASP A 126 12.30 -4.97 -11.34
N VAL A 127 11.43 -4.23 -10.66
CA VAL A 127 10.47 -4.79 -9.69
C VAL A 127 9.04 -4.44 -10.09
N MET A 128 8.18 -5.44 -10.09
CA MET A 128 6.73 -5.27 -10.26
C MET A 128 6.00 -5.80 -9.03
N TYR A 129 5.23 -4.94 -8.38
CA TYR A 129 4.36 -5.32 -7.28
C TYR A 129 3.01 -5.79 -7.81
N LEU A 130 2.57 -6.94 -7.36
CA LEU A 130 1.35 -7.62 -7.80
C LEU A 130 0.40 -7.75 -6.61
N VAL A 131 -0.86 -7.41 -6.81
CA VAL A 131 -1.90 -7.53 -5.77
C VAL A 131 -3.13 -8.26 -6.28
N HIS A 132 -3.73 -9.03 -5.39
CA HIS A 132 -5.00 -9.70 -5.58
C HIS A 132 -5.65 -9.92 -4.20
N PRO A 133 -6.97 -9.67 -4.01
CA PRO A 133 -7.58 -9.73 -2.67
C PRO A 133 -7.51 -11.09 -1.97
N ALA A 134 -7.25 -12.18 -2.71
CA ALA A 134 -7.10 -13.53 -2.14
C ALA A 134 -5.65 -13.94 -1.84
N HIS A 135 -4.67 -13.10 -2.16
CA HIS A 135 -3.24 -13.41 -2.01
C HIS A 135 -2.50 -12.26 -1.37
N PRO A 136 -1.45 -12.53 -0.55
CA PRO A 136 -0.58 -11.46 -0.06
C PRO A 136 0.02 -10.68 -1.23
N PRO A 137 0.31 -9.38 -1.06
CA PRO A 137 1.04 -8.62 -2.05
C PRO A 137 2.35 -9.31 -2.42
N ARG A 138 2.68 -9.36 -3.71
CA ARG A 138 3.87 -10.05 -4.22
C ARG A 138 4.76 -9.12 -5.01
N LYS A 139 6.04 -9.46 -4.99
CA LYS A 139 7.11 -8.76 -5.69
C LYS A 139 7.70 -9.70 -6.75
N LEU A 140 7.50 -9.36 -8.03
CA LEU A 140 8.17 -9.99 -9.16
C LEU A 140 9.43 -9.18 -9.46
N THR A 141 10.59 -9.81 -9.34
CA THR A 141 11.89 -9.16 -9.55
C THR A 141 12.61 -9.81 -10.74
N ARG A 142 13.18 -8.97 -11.61
CA ARG A 142 14.03 -9.36 -12.70
C ARG A 142 15.49 -9.08 -12.37
N SER A 143 16.33 -10.09 -12.36
CA SER A 143 17.79 -9.92 -12.18
C SER A 143 18.53 -9.99 -13.53
N SER A 144 18.00 -10.74 -14.51
CA SER A 144 18.53 -10.82 -15.87
C SER A 144 17.41 -11.20 -16.85
N HIS A 145 17.74 -11.41 -18.13
CA HIS A 145 16.76 -11.89 -19.12
C HIS A 145 16.15 -13.24 -18.75
N THR A 146 16.96 -14.13 -18.16
CA THR A 146 16.57 -15.51 -17.82
C THR A 146 16.37 -15.72 -16.33
N SER A 147 16.63 -14.70 -15.48
CA SER A 147 16.54 -14.81 -14.02
C SER A 147 15.43 -13.92 -13.50
N TRP A 148 14.36 -14.54 -13.04
CA TRP A 148 13.18 -13.92 -12.47
C TRP A 148 12.81 -14.61 -11.16
N SER A 149 12.31 -13.86 -10.20
CA SER A 149 11.82 -14.39 -8.93
C SER A 149 10.50 -13.74 -8.54
N ILE A 150 9.66 -14.47 -7.82
CA ILE A 150 8.44 -13.94 -7.22
C ILE A 150 8.44 -14.29 -5.73
N THR A 151 8.31 -13.28 -4.89
CA THR A 151 8.28 -13.41 -3.43
C THR A 151 7.09 -12.64 -2.87
N ASP A 152 6.67 -12.97 -1.66
CA ASP A 152 5.74 -12.11 -0.93
C ASP A 152 6.46 -10.80 -0.56
N VAL A 153 5.73 -9.69 -0.55
CA VAL A 153 6.26 -8.40 -0.05
C VAL A 153 6.51 -8.54 1.44
N ASP A 154 7.73 -8.26 1.86
CA ASP A 154 8.08 -8.30 3.27
C ASP A 154 7.69 -6.98 3.94
N LEU A 155 6.45 -6.93 4.44
CA LEU A 155 5.98 -5.79 5.23
C LEU A 155 6.74 -5.77 6.55
N LYS A 156 7.73 -4.91 6.64
CA LYS A 156 8.57 -4.76 7.83
C LYS A 156 7.77 -4.16 8.99
N ARG A 157 7.11 -3.05 8.70
CA ARG A 157 6.36 -2.24 9.67
C ARG A 157 5.16 -1.60 8.99
N GLY A 158 4.06 -1.49 9.69
CA GLY A 158 2.90 -0.73 9.23
C GLY A 158 1.97 -1.48 8.29
N ALA A 159 1.11 -0.71 7.64
CA ALA A 159 -0.22 -1.07 7.17
C ALA A 159 -1.05 -1.70 8.30
N MET A 160 -1.38 -0.87 9.32
CA MET A 160 -2.07 -1.30 10.53
C MET A 160 -3.55 -0.92 10.48
N LEU A 161 -4.38 -1.70 11.16
CA LEU A 161 -5.76 -1.31 11.50
C LEU A 161 -5.74 -0.18 12.54
N ASP A 162 -6.90 0.40 12.81
CA ASP A 162 -7.06 1.39 13.86
C ASP A 162 -6.62 0.84 15.23
N PRO A 163 -6.18 1.71 16.17
CA PRO A 163 -5.82 1.29 17.50
C PRO A 163 -6.96 0.53 18.19
N ASN A 164 -6.60 -0.45 19.03
CA ASN A 164 -7.58 -1.14 19.84
C ASN A 164 -8.35 -0.18 20.75
N ILE A 165 -9.67 -0.24 20.69
CA ILE A 165 -10.60 0.52 21.54
C ILE A 165 -11.37 -0.38 22.51
N THR A 166 -11.10 -1.69 22.51
CA THR A 166 -11.76 -2.67 23.35
C THR A 166 -11.07 -2.80 24.72
N THR A 167 -11.64 -3.62 25.59
CA THR A 167 -11.01 -3.97 26.87
C THR A 167 -9.96 -5.06 26.74
N THR A 168 -9.80 -5.67 25.55
CA THR A 168 -8.82 -6.74 25.32
C THR A 168 -7.41 -6.20 25.44
N THR A 169 -6.59 -6.87 26.25
CA THR A 169 -5.17 -6.57 26.42
C THR A 169 -4.32 -7.63 25.72
N LEU A 170 -3.13 -7.24 25.29
CA LEU A 170 -2.10 -8.16 24.80
C LEU A 170 -0.90 -8.15 25.75
N LEU A 171 -0.30 -9.32 25.93
CA LEU A 171 0.92 -9.54 26.70
C LEU A 171 1.90 -10.38 25.88
N ALA A 172 3.09 -9.86 25.63
CA ALA A 172 4.19 -10.65 25.10
C ALA A 172 5.00 -11.29 26.23
N ASN A 173 5.51 -12.52 26.02
CA ASN A 173 6.34 -13.21 26.98
C ASN A 173 7.85 -12.96 26.81
N GLY A 174 8.24 -12.16 25.83
CA GLY A 174 9.63 -11.80 25.50
C GLY A 174 9.71 -10.51 24.71
N ARG A 175 10.93 -9.95 24.60
CA ARG A 175 11.20 -8.71 23.86
C ARG A 175 11.76 -8.94 22.47
N THR A 176 12.48 -10.03 22.28
CA THR A 176 13.25 -10.32 21.07
C THR A 176 13.00 -11.74 20.55
N GLY A 177 13.30 -11.99 19.28
CA GLY A 177 13.16 -13.32 18.67
C GLY A 177 11.70 -13.74 18.49
N ASN A 178 11.43 -15.02 18.70
CA ASN A 178 10.07 -15.54 18.68
C ASN A 178 9.43 -15.42 20.07
N VAL A 179 8.28 -14.76 20.11
CA VAL A 179 7.53 -14.49 21.35
C VAL A 179 6.12 -15.05 21.26
N ASN A 180 5.56 -15.43 22.41
CA ASN A 180 4.13 -15.69 22.53
C ASN A 180 3.40 -14.39 22.88
N ILE A 181 2.41 -14.04 22.09
CA ILE A 181 1.51 -12.92 22.36
C ILE A 181 0.19 -13.50 22.87
N THR A 182 -0.14 -13.19 24.12
CA THR A 182 -1.35 -13.67 24.78
C THR A 182 -2.39 -12.54 24.88
N ALA A 183 -3.58 -12.79 24.35
CA ALA A 183 -4.73 -11.90 24.46
C ALA A 183 -5.60 -12.27 25.67
N SER A 184 -6.15 -11.28 26.34
CA SER A 184 -7.08 -11.47 27.48
C SER A 184 -8.46 -12.01 27.07
N ALA A 185 -8.78 -11.96 25.78
CA ALA A 185 -10.00 -12.50 25.19
C ALA A 185 -9.70 -13.15 23.83
N SER A 186 -10.64 -13.90 23.28
CA SER A 186 -10.53 -14.53 21.95
C SER A 186 -10.30 -13.46 20.87
N LEU A 187 -9.17 -13.52 20.18
CA LEU A 187 -8.71 -12.53 19.19
C LEU A 187 -8.15 -13.18 17.93
N PHE A 188 -7.32 -14.22 18.08
CA PHE A 188 -6.54 -14.79 16.98
C PHE A 188 -7.28 -15.92 16.27
N THR A 189 -7.08 -15.99 14.95
CA THR A 189 -7.59 -17.05 14.07
C THR A 189 -6.47 -17.56 13.16
N SER A 190 -6.67 -18.67 12.49
CA SER A 190 -5.70 -19.20 11.50
C SER A 190 -5.43 -18.22 10.35
N ASN A 191 -6.35 -17.27 10.10
CA ASN A 191 -6.19 -16.26 9.05
C ASN A 191 -5.17 -15.17 9.42
N ASP A 192 -4.77 -15.10 10.68
CA ASP A 192 -3.81 -14.10 11.16
C ASP A 192 -2.34 -14.53 10.99
N VAL A 193 -2.07 -15.73 10.48
CA VAL A 193 -0.70 -16.14 10.14
C VAL A 193 -0.13 -15.25 9.04
N GLY A 194 1.05 -14.68 9.28
CA GLY A 194 1.71 -13.67 8.43
C GLY A 194 1.31 -12.22 8.72
N ARG A 195 0.31 -12.01 9.60
CA ARG A 195 -0.17 -10.68 10.01
C ARG A 195 0.78 -10.02 10.99
N LEU A 196 0.95 -8.70 10.89
CA LEU A 196 1.68 -7.92 11.88
C LEU A 196 0.84 -7.70 13.15
N VAL A 197 1.51 -7.62 14.28
CA VAL A 197 1.00 -7.12 15.56
C VAL A 197 1.92 -6.01 16.02
N GLN A 198 1.36 -4.87 16.34
CA GLN A 198 2.07 -3.75 16.97
C GLN A 198 1.71 -3.70 18.45
N LEU A 199 2.71 -3.68 19.30
CA LEU A 199 2.61 -3.40 20.74
C LEU A 199 3.44 -2.15 21.01
N HIS A 200 2.78 -1.05 21.41
CA HIS A 200 3.44 0.25 21.49
C HIS A 200 4.10 0.62 20.15
N LYS A 201 5.43 0.84 20.12
CA LYS A 201 6.20 1.09 18.90
C LYS A 201 6.83 -0.17 18.30
N GLY A 202 6.81 -1.31 19.02
CA GLY A 202 7.40 -2.56 18.54
C GLY A 202 6.46 -3.36 17.61
N PHE A 203 7.03 -4.07 16.67
CA PHE A 203 6.30 -4.90 15.71
C PHE A 203 6.71 -6.35 15.81
N ALA A 204 5.74 -7.25 15.64
CA ALA A 204 5.98 -8.68 15.49
C ALA A 204 5.09 -9.27 14.40
N LYS A 205 5.59 -10.25 13.66
CA LYS A 205 4.87 -10.95 12.59
C LYS A 205 4.41 -12.31 13.09
N ILE A 206 3.12 -12.56 13.07
CA ILE A 206 2.53 -13.83 13.52
C ILE A 206 3.02 -14.98 12.63
N THR A 207 3.66 -15.97 13.23
CA THR A 207 4.18 -17.15 12.53
C THR A 207 3.27 -18.36 12.69
N SER A 208 2.56 -18.46 13.82
CA SER A 208 1.58 -19.51 14.05
C SER A 208 0.55 -19.12 15.11
N ILE A 209 -0.59 -19.79 15.11
CA ILE A 209 -1.66 -19.62 16.10
C ILE A 209 -1.72 -20.87 16.96
N THR A 210 -1.54 -20.69 18.27
CA THR A 210 -1.64 -21.78 19.24
C THR A 210 -3.08 -21.98 19.74
N SER A 211 -3.80 -20.87 19.95
CA SER A 211 -5.20 -20.87 20.36
C SER A 211 -5.86 -19.54 19.98
N ALA A 212 -7.16 -19.42 20.20
CA ALA A 212 -7.88 -18.15 19.97
C ALA A 212 -7.34 -16.97 20.82
N THR A 213 -6.55 -17.26 21.85
CA THR A 213 -5.96 -16.26 22.76
C THR A 213 -4.43 -16.20 22.68
N VAL A 214 -3.75 -17.11 21.97
CA VAL A 214 -2.28 -17.18 21.92
C VAL A 214 -1.79 -17.31 20.50
N ALA A 215 -0.98 -16.35 20.08
CA ALA A 215 -0.23 -16.35 18.81
C ALA A 215 1.29 -16.42 19.10
N VAL A 216 2.04 -17.15 18.26
CA VAL A 216 3.50 -17.06 18.20
C VAL A 216 3.86 -16.04 17.14
N ALA A 217 4.73 -15.09 17.46
CA ALA A 217 5.13 -14.03 16.54
C ALA A 217 6.65 -13.80 16.59
N ALA A 218 7.25 -13.54 15.43
CA ALA A 218 8.64 -13.14 15.30
C ALA A 218 8.75 -11.61 15.38
N VAL A 219 9.54 -11.11 16.32
CA VAL A 219 9.80 -9.68 16.49
C VAL A 219 10.50 -9.15 15.25
N GLN A 220 10.05 -7.99 14.75
CA GLN A 220 10.57 -7.35 13.56
C GLN A 220 11.61 -6.28 13.92
N GLU A 221 12.44 -5.95 12.95
CA GLU A 221 13.43 -4.88 13.06
C GLU A 221 12.74 -3.51 13.02
N LEU A 222 13.11 -2.63 13.94
CA LEU A 222 12.69 -1.23 14.01
C LEU A 222 13.52 -0.38 13.02
N GLU A 223 13.12 0.89 12.84
CA GLU A 223 13.78 1.81 11.93
C GLU A 223 15.26 2.07 12.27
N ASP A 224 15.56 2.08 13.57
CA ASP A 224 16.91 2.25 14.10
C ASP A 224 17.77 0.97 14.08
N GLY A 225 17.26 -0.12 13.50
CA GLY A 225 17.94 -1.41 13.40
C GLY A 225 17.82 -2.30 14.63
N ARG A 226 17.14 -1.85 15.70
CA ARG A 226 16.88 -2.69 16.87
C ARG A 226 15.78 -3.73 16.54
N THR A 227 15.95 -4.94 17.02
CA THR A 227 14.97 -6.01 16.87
C THR A 227 14.37 -6.31 18.23
N GLU A 228 13.48 -5.43 18.70
CA GLU A 228 12.84 -5.52 20.01
C GLU A 228 11.39 -5.05 19.98
N LEU A 229 10.56 -5.69 20.80
CA LEU A 229 9.13 -5.36 20.91
C LEU A 229 8.87 -4.23 21.90
N MET A 230 9.75 -4.06 22.89
CA MET A 230 9.72 -3.00 23.91
C MET A 230 11.10 -2.38 24.01
N PRO A 231 11.20 -1.06 24.19
CA PRO A 231 12.46 -0.34 24.19
C PRO A 231 13.38 -0.79 25.32
N THR A 232 14.68 -0.78 25.04
CA THR A 232 15.75 -0.99 26.02
C THR A 232 16.75 0.13 25.86
N TYR A 233 17.01 0.88 26.92
CA TYR A 233 17.96 1.98 26.95
C TYR A 233 18.92 1.84 28.13
N ALA A 234 20.19 1.66 27.83
CA ALA A 234 21.26 1.53 28.81
C ALA A 234 22.20 2.75 28.73
N THR A 235 22.37 3.46 29.83
CA THR A 235 23.19 4.68 29.88
C THR A 235 23.69 4.95 31.31
N ASN A 236 24.64 5.87 31.45
CA ASN A 236 25.09 6.40 32.74
C ASN A 236 24.80 7.92 32.89
N THR A 237 23.99 8.47 32.01
CA THR A 237 23.69 9.90 31.93
C THR A 237 22.31 10.27 32.54
N ILE A 238 21.52 9.28 32.95
CA ILE A 238 20.22 9.52 33.61
C ILE A 238 20.43 10.02 35.03
N SER A 239 19.77 11.14 35.34
CA SER A 239 19.56 11.65 36.69
C SER A 239 18.11 11.46 37.11
N PHE A 240 17.88 11.39 38.43
CA PHE A 240 16.54 11.21 39.02
C PHE A 240 16.17 12.44 39.82
N HIS A 241 14.96 12.89 39.63
CA HIS A 241 14.39 14.02 40.32
C HIS A 241 13.16 13.58 41.07
N GLU A 242 13.21 13.74 42.40
CA GLU A 242 12.09 13.54 43.30
C GLU A 242 11.03 14.61 43.05
N GLY A 243 9.78 14.20 42.89
CA GLY A 243 8.64 15.08 42.75
C GLY A 243 8.24 15.72 44.07
N ASP A 244 7.37 16.70 43.98
CA ASP A 244 6.73 17.29 45.17
C ASP A 244 5.35 16.65 45.39
N PRO A 245 5.18 15.77 46.35
CA PRO A 245 3.93 15.02 46.56
C PRO A 245 2.75 15.91 46.95
N ASP A 246 3.02 17.13 47.43
CA ASP A 246 2.01 18.08 47.86
C ASP A 246 1.54 19.03 46.72
N ASN A 247 2.16 18.95 45.54
CA ASN A 247 1.87 19.81 44.41
C ASN A 247 1.28 19.03 43.22
N THR A 248 0.34 19.62 42.50
CA THR A 248 -0.36 19.00 41.39
C THR A 248 0.08 19.61 40.07
N GLY A 249 0.77 18.83 39.25
CA GLY A 249 1.27 19.22 37.92
C GLY A 249 2.31 18.20 37.45
N LEU A 250 2.44 18.01 36.15
CA LEU A 250 3.41 17.03 35.64
C LEU A 250 4.86 17.41 35.98
N GLU A 251 5.15 18.69 36.09
CA GLU A 251 6.44 19.25 36.51
C GLU A 251 6.82 18.95 37.96
N HIS A 252 5.86 18.54 38.77
CA HIS A 252 6.04 18.19 40.17
C HIS A 252 6.04 16.67 40.42
N ASN A 253 5.90 15.89 39.36
CA ASN A 253 5.98 14.43 39.45
C ASN A 253 7.45 13.95 39.41
N ASP A 254 7.66 12.77 39.93
CA ASP A 254 8.91 12.02 39.77
C ASP A 254 9.30 11.93 38.32
N ARG A 255 10.56 12.23 38.01
CA ARG A 255 11.04 12.17 36.62
C ARG A 255 12.47 11.70 36.48
N LEU A 256 12.75 11.08 35.37
CA LEU A 256 14.07 10.76 34.85
C LEU A 256 14.45 11.85 33.87
N GLU A 257 15.66 12.35 33.97
CA GLU A 257 16.21 13.35 33.05
C GLU A 257 17.53 12.85 32.48
N ASP A 258 17.65 12.87 31.15
CA ASP A 258 18.90 12.58 30.43
C ASP A 258 19.11 13.65 29.37
N THR A 259 19.98 14.61 29.63
CA THR A 259 20.25 15.73 28.74
C THR A 259 20.99 15.32 27.47
N ALA A 260 21.57 14.14 27.42
CA ALA A 260 22.23 13.55 26.26
C ALA A 260 21.35 12.48 25.58
N GLY A 261 20.25 12.07 26.21
CA GLY A 261 19.35 11.02 25.72
C GLY A 261 18.24 11.56 24.81
N ASN A 262 17.59 10.64 24.16
CA ASN A 262 16.39 10.90 23.37
C ASN A 262 15.37 9.78 23.64
N PHE A 263 14.59 9.95 24.70
CA PHE A 263 13.62 8.94 25.10
C PHE A 263 12.58 8.62 24.03
N ILE A 264 12.19 9.63 23.22
CA ILE A 264 11.21 9.43 22.15
C ILE A 264 11.80 8.55 21.06
N ASP A 265 13.03 8.82 20.60
CA ASP A 265 13.69 8.01 19.56
C ASP A 265 14.06 6.61 20.09
N GLN A 266 14.34 6.51 21.40
CA GLN A 266 14.50 5.20 22.03
C GLN A 266 13.21 4.37 22.08
N GLY A 267 12.06 4.97 21.75
CA GLY A 267 10.77 4.28 21.68
C GLY A 267 9.93 4.33 22.94
N PHE A 268 10.31 5.13 23.94
CA PHE A 268 9.46 5.35 25.12
C PHE A 268 8.29 6.27 24.76
N GLU A 269 7.13 6.00 25.35
CA GLU A 269 5.91 6.75 25.08
C GLU A 269 4.96 6.80 26.28
N VAL A 270 4.07 7.78 26.28
CA VAL A 270 3.04 7.95 27.30
C VAL A 270 2.13 6.71 27.35
N GLY A 271 1.86 6.24 28.57
CA GLY A 271 1.05 5.05 28.85
C GLY A 271 1.87 3.77 28.93
N MET A 272 3.14 3.79 28.52
CA MET A 272 4.05 2.64 28.69
C MET A 272 4.37 2.43 30.18
N ARG A 273 4.59 1.20 30.58
CA ARG A 273 5.19 0.88 31.87
C ARG A 273 6.67 0.59 31.69
N VAL A 274 7.48 1.05 32.63
CA VAL A 274 8.94 0.93 32.57
C VAL A 274 9.50 0.26 33.83
N THR A 275 10.61 -0.43 33.62
CA THR A 275 11.43 -1.04 34.67
C THR A 275 12.84 -0.50 34.54
N LEU A 276 13.43 -0.04 35.66
CA LEU A 276 14.80 0.43 35.71
C LEU A 276 15.60 -0.37 36.72
N THR A 277 16.84 -0.68 36.36
CA THR A 277 17.81 -1.42 37.17
C THR A 277 19.17 -0.77 37.06
N GLY A 278 20.05 -0.99 38.03
CA GLY A 278 21.44 -0.51 38.05
C GLY A 278 21.64 0.84 38.72
N SER A 279 20.59 1.54 39.16
CA SER A 279 20.71 2.74 40.00
C SER A 279 21.06 2.35 41.44
N THR A 280 21.78 3.22 42.12
CA THR A 280 22.08 3.05 43.56
C THR A 280 20.82 3.16 44.42
N SER A 281 19.92 4.11 44.11
CA SER A 281 18.75 4.42 44.93
C SER A 281 17.42 4.10 44.26
N ASN A 282 17.37 4.08 42.91
CA ASN A 282 16.13 4.08 42.15
C ASN A 282 15.98 2.81 41.26
N ASN A 283 15.93 1.64 41.86
CA ASN A 283 15.56 0.41 41.14
C ASN A 283 14.07 0.14 41.29
N PHE A 284 13.33 0.15 40.18
CA PHE A 284 11.88 0.01 40.20
C PHE A 284 11.39 -0.88 39.04
N SER A 285 10.14 -1.32 39.11
CA SER A 285 9.49 -2.10 38.08
C SER A 285 8.05 -1.65 37.84
N ASN A 286 7.61 -1.71 36.58
CA ASN A 286 6.24 -1.45 36.13
C ASN A 286 5.71 -0.04 36.46
N LEU A 287 6.57 1.00 36.53
CA LEU A 287 6.13 2.37 36.69
C LEU A 287 5.48 2.91 35.44
N LEU A 288 4.36 3.61 35.58
CA LEU A 288 3.61 4.18 34.48
C LEU A 288 4.22 5.51 34.03
N VAL A 289 4.53 5.63 32.75
CA VAL A 289 4.96 6.88 32.11
C VAL A 289 3.74 7.75 31.79
N VAL A 290 3.73 8.98 32.29
CA VAL A 290 2.61 9.94 32.11
C VAL A 290 2.97 11.09 31.17
N ALA A 291 4.26 11.40 31.03
CA ALA A 291 4.75 12.31 29.99
C ALA A 291 6.15 11.88 29.52
N VAL A 292 6.49 12.19 28.29
CA VAL A 292 7.81 11.95 27.71
C VAL A 292 8.16 13.08 26.75
N THR A 293 9.42 13.53 26.84
CA THR A 293 10.08 14.43 25.89
C THR A 293 11.40 13.77 25.46
N ASP A 294 12.15 14.42 24.63
CA ASP A 294 13.48 13.92 24.21
C ASP A 294 14.38 13.63 25.41
N THR A 295 14.36 14.51 26.39
CA THR A 295 15.30 14.48 27.54
C THR A 295 14.64 14.12 28.86
N THR A 296 13.32 14.02 28.95
CA THR A 296 12.61 13.82 30.20
C THR A 296 11.53 12.74 30.10
N LEU A 297 11.50 11.84 31.07
CA LEU A 297 10.46 10.82 31.25
C LEU A 297 9.84 10.98 32.59
N VAL A 298 8.53 11.34 32.64
CA VAL A 298 7.76 11.61 33.86
C VAL A 298 6.98 10.37 34.27
N ILE A 299 7.09 10.00 35.53
CA ILE A 299 6.41 8.83 36.11
C ILE A 299 5.11 9.28 36.79
N ALA A 300 4.11 8.41 36.83
CA ALA A 300 2.84 8.68 37.49
C ALA A 300 3.03 8.96 38.99
N PRO A 301 2.19 9.84 39.60
CA PRO A 301 2.24 10.14 41.02
C PRO A 301 2.11 8.91 41.90
N GLY A 302 2.67 8.99 43.13
CA GLY A 302 2.60 7.91 44.12
C GLY A 302 3.75 6.91 44.04
N ASN A 303 4.79 7.24 43.32
CA ASN A 303 6.08 6.57 43.34
C ASN A 303 7.07 7.48 44.07
N ASP A 304 8.04 6.92 44.70
CA ASP A 304 8.94 7.63 45.63
C ASP A 304 10.38 7.51 45.05
N LEU A 305 10.66 8.29 44.00
CA LEU A 305 12.01 8.35 43.43
C LEU A 305 12.87 9.24 44.37
N ALA A 306 14.02 8.74 44.73
CA ALA A 306 15.01 9.56 45.44
C ALA A 306 15.80 10.40 44.41
N ALA A 307 16.09 11.65 44.77
CA ALA A 307 16.99 12.49 43.95
C ALA A 307 18.37 11.85 43.85
N GLU A 308 18.83 11.61 42.59
CA GLU A 308 20.13 10.95 42.32
C GLU A 308 20.76 11.60 41.11
N ALA A 309 22.04 11.97 41.20
CA ALA A 309 22.80 12.51 40.09
C ALA A 309 23.15 11.40 39.09
N ALA A 310 23.35 11.78 37.83
CA ALA A 310 23.86 10.89 36.80
C ALA A 310 25.23 10.33 37.19
N GLY A 311 25.53 9.10 36.73
CA GLY A 311 26.81 8.42 36.98
C GLY A 311 26.67 6.91 37.06
N ASP A 312 25.55 6.41 37.55
CA ASP A 312 25.26 4.97 37.59
C ASP A 312 25.00 4.40 36.22
N SER A 313 25.47 3.17 35.96
CA SER A 313 25.16 2.45 34.75
C SER A 313 23.76 1.82 34.87
N VAL A 314 22.74 2.56 34.43
CA VAL A 314 21.35 2.15 34.56
C VAL A 314 20.84 1.55 33.23
N THR A 315 19.88 0.64 33.35
CA THR A 315 19.15 0.09 32.22
C THR A 315 17.67 0.30 32.43
N LEU A 316 17.05 1.11 31.55
CA LEU A 316 15.62 1.38 31.48
C LEU A 316 15.02 0.52 30.38
N VAL A 317 13.97 -0.23 30.69
CA VAL A 317 13.28 -1.10 29.71
C VAL A 317 11.77 -0.90 29.77
N GLY A 318 11.10 -0.97 28.61
CA GLY A 318 9.65 -1.12 28.57
C GLY A 318 9.24 -2.44 29.21
N SER A 319 8.32 -2.42 30.16
CA SER A 319 7.88 -3.61 30.89
C SER A 319 6.95 -4.47 30.05
N LEU A 320 7.13 -5.79 30.09
CA LEU A 320 6.21 -6.75 29.48
C LEU A 320 5.01 -6.95 30.39
N VAL A 321 3.97 -6.16 30.19
CA VAL A 321 2.70 -6.20 30.91
C VAL A 321 1.53 -6.25 29.95
N ALA A 322 0.38 -6.76 30.42
CA ALA A 322 -0.84 -6.77 29.63
C ALA A 322 -1.32 -5.33 29.37
N ASP A 323 -1.34 -4.92 28.10
CA ASP A 323 -1.67 -3.56 27.70
C ASP A 323 -2.76 -3.53 26.62
N LYS A 324 -3.52 -2.43 26.57
CA LYS A 324 -4.55 -2.15 25.56
C LYS A 324 -4.01 -1.41 24.34
N LYS A 325 -2.78 -0.90 24.40
CA LYS A 325 -2.15 -0.13 23.33
C LYS A 325 -1.51 -1.07 22.29
N TRP A 326 -2.35 -1.59 21.42
CA TRP A 326 -1.94 -2.49 20.35
C TRP A 326 -2.78 -2.27 19.07
N ARG A 327 -2.23 -2.72 17.96
CA ARG A 327 -2.87 -2.76 16.63
C ARG A 327 -2.57 -4.10 15.96
N LEU A 328 -3.46 -4.51 15.06
CA LEU A 328 -3.22 -5.62 14.14
C LEU A 328 -2.96 -5.09 12.73
N GLY A 329 -2.15 -5.77 11.98
CA GLY A 329 -1.89 -5.47 10.57
C GLY A 329 -3.17 -5.47 9.75
N ALA A 330 -3.26 -4.58 8.77
CA ALA A 330 -4.41 -4.47 7.88
C ALA A 330 -4.48 -5.60 6.85
N PHE A 331 -3.33 -6.24 6.53
CA PHE A 331 -3.21 -7.29 5.53
C PHE A 331 -3.12 -8.67 6.17
N PHE A 332 -4.10 -9.50 5.89
CA PHE A 332 -4.20 -10.87 6.40
C PHE A 332 -5.08 -11.70 5.46
N ILE A 333 -5.17 -13.02 5.67
CA ILE A 333 -5.95 -13.92 4.81
C ILE A 333 -7.43 -13.49 4.82
N GLY A 334 -7.93 -13.08 3.64
CA GLY A 334 -9.26 -12.52 3.46
C GLY A 334 -9.34 -10.99 3.47
N SER A 335 -8.23 -10.28 3.72
CA SER A 335 -8.15 -8.82 3.68
C SER A 335 -6.84 -8.32 3.08
N TYR A 336 -6.50 -8.78 1.90
CA TYR A 336 -5.36 -8.24 1.14
C TYR A 336 -5.79 -7.10 0.22
N PRO A 337 -4.87 -6.19 -0.16
CA PRO A 337 -5.17 -5.07 -1.03
C PRO A 337 -5.58 -5.54 -2.44
N SER A 338 -6.53 -4.85 -3.04
CA SER A 338 -7.05 -5.12 -4.39
C SER A 338 -6.47 -4.21 -5.46
N THR A 339 -5.71 -3.19 -5.08
CA THR A 339 -5.07 -2.25 -6.02
C THR A 339 -3.76 -1.70 -5.47
N VAL A 340 -2.85 -1.34 -6.39
CA VAL A 340 -1.52 -0.84 -6.12
C VAL A 340 -1.13 0.23 -7.13
N ALA A 341 -0.39 1.24 -6.70
CA ALA A 341 0.24 2.24 -7.55
C ALA A 341 1.52 2.78 -6.88
N PHE A 342 2.39 3.41 -7.67
CA PHE A 342 3.43 4.29 -7.13
C PHE A 342 2.96 5.73 -7.21
N TYR A 343 3.19 6.51 -6.18
CA TYR A 343 2.92 7.94 -6.18
C TYR A 343 3.94 8.66 -5.29
N GLU A 344 4.61 9.67 -5.85
CA GLU A 344 5.63 10.48 -5.16
C GLU A 344 6.63 9.66 -4.33
N GLN A 345 7.31 8.71 -5.00
CA GLN A 345 8.31 7.80 -4.39
C GLN A 345 7.76 6.90 -3.27
N ARG A 346 6.44 6.70 -3.21
CA ARG A 346 5.78 5.81 -2.26
C ARG A 346 5.04 4.70 -2.98
N LEU A 347 5.06 3.51 -2.42
CA LEU A 347 4.17 2.42 -2.84
C LEU A 347 2.83 2.59 -2.12
N VAL A 348 1.74 2.55 -2.88
CA VAL A 348 0.39 2.73 -2.34
C VAL A 348 -0.42 1.47 -2.54
N PHE A 349 -0.90 0.89 -1.45
CA PHE A 349 -1.89 -0.19 -1.46
C PHE A 349 -3.26 0.31 -1.04
N ALA A 350 -4.33 -0.24 -1.60
CA ALA A 350 -5.69 0.12 -1.19
C ALA A 350 -6.72 -0.99 -1.48
N GLY A 351 -7.93 -0.78 -0.96
CA GLY A 351 -9.09 -1.60 -1.26
C GLY A 351 -9.05 -2.99 -0.61
N THR A 352 -8.70 -3.06 0.68
CA THR A 352 -8.82 -4.28 1.48
C THR A 352 -10.28 -4.53 1.86
N SER A 353 -10.62 -5.77 2.23
CA SER A 353 -12.00 -6.11 2.64
C SER A 353 -12.40 -5.45 3.95
N ASN A 354 -11.46 -5.32 4.91
CA ASN A 354 -11.73 -4.72 6.22
C ASN A 354 -11.76 -3.20 6.19
N GLN A 355 -10.92 -2.59 5.35
CA GLN A 355 -10.83 -1.14 5.19
C GLN A 355 -10.92 -0.77 3.70
N PRO A 356 -12.11 -0.92 3.08
CA PRO A 356 -12.29 -0.81 1.64
C PRO A 356 -12.05 0.60 1.08
N GLN A 357 -12.10 1.63 1.94
CA GLN A 357 -11.92 3.03 1.59
C GLN A 357 -10.55 3.59 1.99
N THR A 358 -9.68 2.75 2.56
CA THR A 358 -8.39 3.17 3.09
C THR A 358 -7.27 2.94 2.07
N MET A 359 -6.39 3.92 1.97
CA MET A 359 -5.14 3.89 1.24
C MET A 359 -3.99 3.82 2.25
N PHE A 360 -3.02 2.96 1.98
CA PHE A 360 -1.81 2.78 2.76
C PHE A 360 -0.63 3.17 1.87
N PHE A 361 0.13 4.17 2.28
CA PHE A 361 1.31 4.65 1.57
C PHE A 361 2.56 4.23 2.34
N SER A 362 3.54 3.72 1.63
CA SER A 362 4.84 3.43 2.22
C SER A 362 5.58 4.71 2.63
N GLN A 363 6.65 4.57 3.39
CA GLN A 363 7.65 5.62 3.54
C GLN A 363 8.24 5.99 2.17
N SER A 364 8.72 7.23 2.05
CA SER A 364 9.35 7.72 0.83
C SER A 364 10.66 6.97 0.58
N GLY A 365 10.73 6.25 -0.56
CA GLY A 365 11.90 5.47 -0.93
C GLY A 365 12.01 4.07 -0.29
N ASP A 366 11.33 3.77 0.81
CA ASP A 366 11.22 2.40 1.38
C ASP A 366 9.83 1.81 1.13
N PHE A 367 9.71 1.07 0.04
CA PHE A 367 8.42 0.54 -0.45
C PHE A 367 7.83 -0.61 0.37
N GLU A 368 8.55 -1.14 1.35
CA GLU A 368 8.10 -2.24 2.21
C GLU A 368 7.88 -1.80 3.67
N ASN A 369 8.06 -0.51 3.95
CA ASN A 369 7.79 0.11 5.24
C ASN A 369 6.57 1.03 5.16
N PHE A 370 5.53 0.70 5.94
CA PHE A 370 4.27 1.45 6.01
C PHE A 370 4.02 2.03 7.41
N GLU A 371 5.07 2.20 8.20
CA GLU A 371 4.97 2.84 9.51
C GLU A 371 4.52 4.29 9.33
N ILE A 372 3.47 4.65 10.07
CA ILE A 372 2.90 6.00 10.03
C ILE A 372 3.54 6.87 11.10
N GLY A 373 3.82 8.12 10.76
CA GLY A 373 4.37 9.10 11.68
C GLY A 373 3.99 10.53 11.31
N THR A 374 4.80 11.48 11.74
CA THR A 374 4.59 12.92 11.52
C THR A 374 5.65 13.54 10.60
N ASP A 375 6.73 12.84 10.34
CA ASP A 375 7.80 13.33 9.48
C ASP A 375 7.40 13.26 8.00
N ALA A 376 8.02 14.10 7.19
CA ALA A 376 7.59 14.27 5.80
C ALA A 376 7.74 13.00 4.94
N ASP A 377 8.65 12.13 5.29
CA ASP A 377 8.97 10.86 4.62
C ASP A 377 8.26 9.65 5.22
N ASP A 378 7.60 9.78 6.38
CA ASP A 378 6.83 8.72 7.01
C ASP A 378 5.71 8.17 6.15
N GLY A 379 5.32 6.91 6.44
CA GLY A 379 4.15 6.28 5.84
C GLY A 379 2.84 7.03 6.16
N LEU A 380 1.87 6.91 5.27
CA LEU A 380 0.59 7.61 5.37
C LEU A 380 -0.55 6.59 5.35
N GLN A 381 -1.60 6.86 6.12
CA GLN A 381 -2.83 6.08 6.07
C GLN A 381 -4.03 7.01 6.06
N TYR A 382 -4.81 6.96 4.97
CA TYR A 382 -5.99 7.80 4.80
C TYR A 382 -7.20 7.00 4.39
N THR A 383 -8.31 7.27 5.05
CA THR A 383 -9.62 6.71 4.72
C THR A 383 -10.47 7.78 4.05
N ILE A 384 -11.04 7.47 2.88
CA ILE A 384 -11.94 8.37 2.17
C ILE A 384 -13.23 8.48 2.98
N GLY A 385 -13.48 9.67 3.54
CA GLY A 385 -14.75 10.00 4.17
C GLY A 385 -15.82 10.30 3.11
N SER A 386 -16.84 9.46 3.03
CA SER A 386 -17.98 9.69 2.14
C SER A 386 -19.27 9.19 2.81
N ASN A 387 -20.43 9.67 2.31
CA ASN A 387 -21.74 9.30 2.86
C ASN A 387 -22.10 7.80 2.65
N GLU A 388 -21.39 7.12 1.76
CA GLU A 388 -21.58 5.71 1.42
C GLU A 388 -20.23 4.98 1.47
N VAL A 389 -20.26 3.65 1.65
CA VAL A 389 -19.05 2.83 1.58
C VAL A 389 -18.59 2.74 0.12
N ASN A 390 -17.57 3.49 -0.21
CA ASN A 390 -17.00 3.60 -1.56
C ASN A 390 -15.72 2.75 -1.68
N VAL A 391 -15.90 1.45 -1.99
CA VAL A 391 -14.77 0.52 -2.17
C VAL A 391 -13.81 1.04 -3.23
N ILE A 392 -12.53 1.22 -2.89
CA ILE A 392 -11.48 1.60 -3.83
C ILE A 392 -11.28 0.46 -4.83
N ARG A 393 -11.38 0.78 -6.12
CA ARG A 393 -11.28 -0.16 -7.23
C ARG A 393 -9.96 -0.08 -7.97
N TYR A 394 -9.42 1.11 -8.11
CA TYR A 394 -8.12 1.33 -8.75
C TYR A 394 -7.42 2.59 -8.22
N LEU A 395 -6.13 2.63 -8.42
CA LEU A 395 -5.25 3.77 -8.23
C LEU A 395 -4.53 4.05 -9.55
N VAL A 396 -4.39 5.33 -9.92
CA VAL A 396 -3.59 5.78 -11.07
C VAL A 396 -2.77 6.99 -10.67
N SER A 397 -1.47 6.88 -10.85
CA SER A 397 -0.53 7.98 -10.64
C SER A 397 -0.41 8.81 -11.92
N SER A 398 -0.64 10.10 -11.80
CA SER A 398 -0.36 11.13 -12.79
C SER A 398 0.30 12.30 -12.08
N SER A 399 0.01 13.55 -12.43
CA SER A 399 0.36 14.72 -11.61
C SER A 399 -0.28 14.68 -10.20
N GLN A 400 -1.35 13.93 -10.05
CA GLN A 400 -2.06 13.67 -8.81
C GLN A 400 -2.43 12.17 -8.76
N LEU A 401 -2.68 11.63 -7.57
CA LEU A 401 -3.14 10.25 -7.44
C LEU A 401 -4.66 10.20 -7.65
N VAL A 402 -5.09 9.62 -8.76
CA VAL A 402 -6.50 9.36 -9.06
C VAL A 402 -6.93 8.06 -8.39
N VAL A 403 -8.03 8.12 -7.64
CA VAL A 403 -8.61 7.01 -6.90
C VAL A 403 -10.01 6.74 -7.44
N GLY A 404 -10.19 5.64 -8.15
CA GLY A 404 -11.50 5.20 -8.61
C GLY A 404 -12.17 4.33 -7.56
N THR A 405 -13.38 4.70 -7.15
CA THR A 405 -14.18 3.95 -6.17
C THR A 405 -15.48 3.45 -6.77
N SER A 406 -16.21 2.63 -6.03
CA SER A 406 -17.53 2.15 -6.46
C SER A 406 -18.57 3.26 -6.60
N GLY A 407 -18.44 4.39 -5.90
CA GLY A 407 -19.42 5.48 -5.89
C GLY A 407 -18.96 6.76 -6.57
N GLY A 408 -17.67 6.89 -6.90
CA GLY A 408 -17.13 8.08 -7.56
C GLY A 408 -15.63 8.02 -7.72
N GLU A 409 -15.08 9.02 -8.37
CA GLU A 409 -13.66 9.21 -8.59
C GLU A 409 -13.15 10.34 -7.71
N PHE A 410 -12.03 10.10 -7.03
CA PHE A 410 -11.37 11.03 -6.10
C PHE A 410 -9.96 11.32 -6.58
N VAL A 411 -9.42 12.42 -6.09
CA VAL A 411 -8.03 12.81 -6.30
C VAL A 411 -7.38 13.07 -4.95
N VAL A 412 -6.19 12.52 -4.78
CA VAL A 412 -5.31 12.73 -3.63
C VAL A 412 -4.12 13.56 -4.06
N ARG A 413 -3.83 14.63 -3.34
CA ARG A 413 -2.70 15.53 -3.59
C ARG A 413 -2.28 16.23 -2.29
N ALA A 414 -1.14 16.91 -2.32
CA ALA A 414 -0.78 17.86 -1.28
C ALA A 414 -1.70 19.09 -1.30
N SER A 415 -1.77 19.84 -0.20
CA SER A 415 -2.58 21.06 -0.08
C SER A 415 -2.03 22.20 -0.94
N GLY A 416 -0.71 22.30 -1.06
CA GLY A 416 -0.03 23.28 -1.93
C GLY A 416 0.19 22.75 -3.34
N PHE A 417 0.38 23.70 -4.26
CA PHE A 417 0.84 23.38 -5.61
C PHE A 417 2.36 23.21 -5.56
N ASP A 418 2.90 22.17 -6.19
CA ASP A 418 4.32 21.79 -6.17
C ASP A 418 4.90 21.38 -4.78
N GLU A 419 4.03 21.07 -3.81
CA GLU A 419 4.45 20.49 -2.54
C GLU A 419 4.39 18.95 -2.60
N PRO A 420 5.37 18.23 -2.00
CA PRO A 420 5.29 16.80 -1.86
C PRO A 420 4.19 16.40 -0.88
N LEU A 421 3.63 15.22 -1.06
CA LEU A 421 2.63 14.64 -0.14
C LEU A 421 3.29 14.27 1.19
N THR A 422 2.76 14.82 2.28
CA THR A 422 3.21 14.57 3.65
C THR A 422 2.04 14.19 4.56
N PRO A 423 2.30 13.69 5.79
CA PRO A 423 1.25 13.37 6.75
C PRO A 423 0.34 14.55 7.10
N THR A 424 0.81 15.78 6.99
CA THR A 424 0.12 16.98 7.46
C THR A 424 -0.55 17.80 6.36
N ASN A 425 -0.22 17.56 5.06
CA ASN A 425 -0.72 18.39 3.97
C ASN A 425 -1.61 17.65 2.96
N THR A 426 -2.00 16.42 3.22
CA THR A 426 -2.79 15.60 2.29
C THR A 426 -4.22 16.10 2.16
N GLN A 427 -4.68 16.26 0.93
CA GLN A 427 -6.06 16.56 0.57
C GLN A 427 -6.66 15.48 -0.31
N ILE A 428 -7.91 15.09 0.00
CA ILE A 428 -8.70 14.13 -0.78
C ILE A 428 -9.98 14.83 -1.23
N LYS A 429 -10.19 14.95 -2.56
CA LYS A 429 -11.36 15.62 -3.13
C LYS A 429 -12.07 14.70 -4.12
N GLN A 430 -13.38 14.60 -4.00
CA GLN A 430 -14.23 13.95 -5.00
C GLN A 430 -14.29 14.80 -6.27
N GLN A 431 -14.13 14.18 -7.42
CA GLN A 431 -14.17 14.82 -8.73
C GLN A 431 -15.44 14.48 -9.49
N THR A 432 -15.84 13.22 -9.48
CA THR A 432 -17.04 12.74 -10.19
C THR A 432 -17.81 11.73 -9.33
N THR A 433 -19.04 11.42 -9.74
CA THR A 433 -19.93 10.48 -9.05
C THR A 433 -20.31 9.26 -9.91
N PHE A 434 -19.53 8.96 -10.96
CA PHE A 434 -19.88 7.88 -11.89
C PHE A 434 -19.64 6.49 -11.32
N GLY A 435 -18.60 6.36 -10.48
CA GLY A 435 -18.13 5.10 -9.94
C GLY A 435 -17.46 4.21 -10.98
N SER A 436 -16.55 3.39 -10.52
CA SER A 436 -15.61 2.62 -11.32
C SER A 436 -15.79 1.11 -11.17
N ALA A 437 -15.59 0.38 -12.25
CA ALA A 437 -15.47 -1.08 -12.24
C ALA A 437 -14.10 -1.52 -11.69
N PRO A 438 -13.97 -2.74 -11.14
CA PRO A 438 -12.69 -3.24 -10.59
C PRO A 438 -11.70 -3.67 -11.68
N ILE A 439 -11.56 -2.86 -12.72
CA ILE A 439 -10.67 -3.10 -13.87
C ILE A 439 -9.55 -2.06 -13.78
N GLN A 440 -8.30 -2.51 -14.02
CA GLN A 440 -7.17 -1.60 -14.03
C GLN A 440 -7.33 -0.59 -15.17
N PRO A 441 -7.31 0.73 -14.88
CA PRO A 441 -7.45 1.77 -15.89
C PRO A 441 -6.16 1.93 -16.69
N LEU A 442 -6.26 2.70 -17.76
CA LEU A 442 -5.13 3.05 -18.61
C LEU A 442 -4.89 4.56 -18.54
N LEU A 443 -3.64 4.94 -18.32
CA LEU A 443 -3.19 6.32 -18.47
C LEU A 443 -2.72 6.52 -19.91
N ILE A 444 -3.35 7.45 -20.66
CA ILE A 444 -3.00 7.81 -22.03
C ILE A 444 -2.76 9.32 -22.10
N GLY A 445 -1.50 9.70 -22.26
CA GLY A 445 -1.11 11.10 -22.10
C GLY A 445 -1.43 11.57 -20.67
N ASN A 446 -2.26 12.62 -20.54
CA ASN A 446 -2.69 13.19 -19.25
C ASN A 446 -4.09 12.71 -18.83
N SER A 447 -4.70 11.78 -19.57
CA SER A 447 -6.07 11.33 -19.32
C SER A 447 -6.08 9.89 -18.81
N THR A 448 -6.92 9.63 -17.83
CA THR A 448 -7.18 8.27 -17.31
C THR A 448 -8.42 7.68 -17.95
N LEU A 449 -8.27 6.60 -18.68
CA LEU A 449 -9.39 5.84 -19.25
C LEU A 449 -9.82 4.76 -18.28
N PHE A 450 -11.07 4.77 -17.85
CA PHE A 450 -11.64 3.79 -16.92
C PHE A 450 -13.01 3.27 -17.36
N ILE A 451 -13.35 2.09 -16.90
CA ILE A 451 -14.68 1.49 -17.11
C ILE A 451 -15.60 1.92 -15.96
N GLN A 452 -16.72 2.55 -16.31
CA GLN A 452 -17.75 2.93 -15.33
C GLN A 452 -18.31 1.69 -14.59
N ARG A 453 -18.77 1.86 -13.34
CA ARG A 453 -19.32 0.81 -12.46
C ARG A 453 -20.29 -0.15 -13.17
N ALA A 454 -21.18 0.37 -14.02
CA ALA A 454 -22.14 -0.44 -14.76
C ALA A 454 -21.54 -1.28 -15.91
N LYS A 455 -20.22 -1.20 -16.16
CA LYS A 455 -19.45 -1.91 -17.20
C LYS A 455 -19.97 -1.73 -18.64
N ARG A 456 -20.68 -0.61 -18.90
CA ARG A 456 -21.27 -0.30 -20.22
C ARG A 456 -20.66 0.90 -20.91
N LYS A 457 -19.85 1.69 -20.19
CA LYS A 457 -19.22 2.90 -20.70
C LYS A 457 -17.74 2.91 -20.37
N LEU A 458 -16.92 3.24 -21.35
CA LEU A 458 -15.56 3.70 -21.19
C LEU A 458 -15.63 5.22 -20.99
N ARG A 459 -14.97 5.73 -19.95
CA ARG A 459 -14.89 7.16 -19.67
C ARG A 459 -13.45 7.62 -19.68
N GLU A 460 -13.29 8.85 -20.06
CA GLU A 460 -12.01 9.56 -20.00
C GLU A 460 -12.07 10.56 -18.83
N LEU A 461 -11.23 10.40 -17.83
CA LEU A 461 -11.05 11.35 -16.74
C LEU A 461 -9.85 12.24 -17.08
N ALA A 462 -10.12 13.49 -17.41
CA ALA A 462 -9.11 14.48 -17.76
C ALA A 462 -9.26 15.73 -16.90
N PHE A 463 -8.15 16.42 -16.62
CA PHE A 463 -8.18 17.71 -15.94
C PHE A 463 -8.70 18.80 -16.87
N SER A 464 -9.71 19.56 -16.42
CA SER A 464 -10.25 20.73 -17.11
C SER A 464 -9.79 22.00 -16.40
N SER A 465 -9.05 22.83 -17.10
CA SER A 465 -8.60 24.12 -16.57
C SER A 465 -9.76 25.13 -16.41
N GLU A 466 -10.87 24.95 -17.12
CA GLU A 466 -12.05 25.83 -17.01
C GLU A 466 -12.79 25.63 -15.68
N SER A 467 -12.84 24.39 -15.17
CA SER A 467 -13.53 24.04 -13.92
C SER A 467 -12.58 23.80 -12.76
N ASP A 468 -11.26 23.90 -12.97
CA ASP A 468 -10.19 23.52 -12.01
C ASP A 468 -10.46 22.16 -11.35
N SER A 469 -10.91 21.20 -12.15
CA SER A 469 -11.31 19.89 -11.68
C SER A 469 -11.14 18.81 -12.75
N TYR A 470 -11.09 17.55 -12.33
CA TYR A 470 -11.15 16.44 -13.26
C TYR A 470 -12.60 16.19 -13.69
N VAL A 471 -12.81 16.06 -14.98
CA VAL A 471 -14.11 15.79 -15.60
C VAL A 471 -14.06 14.47 -16.38
N ALA A 472 -15.19 13.76 -16.44
CA ALA A 472 -15.30 12.49 -17.16
C ALA A 472 -16.60 12.48 -17.98
N PRO A 473 -16.63 13.10 -19.17
CA PRO A 473 -17.80 13.21 -20.03
C PRO A 473 -18.32 11.84 -20.53
#